data_1b200807d9fd433cb85f5eeb2e9ea63f
#
_entry.id   1b200807d9fd433cb85f5eeb2e9ea63f
#
_cell.length_a   1.000
_cell.length_b   1.000
_cell.length_c   1.000
_cell.angle_alpha   90.00
_cell.angle_beta   90.00
_cell.angle_gamma   90.00
#
_symmetry.space_group_name_H-M   'P 1'
#
loop_
_entity.id
_entity.type
_entity.pdbx_description
1 polymer ?
#
loop_
_entity_poly.entity_id
_entity_poly.type
_entity_poly.pdbx_seq_one_letter_code
_entity_poly.pdbx_strand_id
1 'polypeptide(L)'
;MNIKRAKEEIEHTVRAYLAKDALGEYAIPAIRQRPILLMGPPGIGKTQVMEQAARECGVALVAYTITHHTRQSAVGLPFIRQRNYGGRDVSVTEYTMSEIIASVYAKMEATGLKEGILFIDEINCVSETLAPTMLQFLQCKTFGNQAVPAGWVIVAAGNPPEYNKSVRDFDIVTLDRVRRMDIEPDLPVWKDYARAAHLHSAILSYLELHPQNFYQINADVDGTQFVTARGWEDLSNLLNTYESLGLQADEELIRQYIQHQKIAEDFAAYLDLYYKYRDDYGVEDILAGKAAPAAFAQLLQAPFDERLSLVSLLLSGLETRFAASRRADAVADGCYAFLKETKKAFAGMPAELAQEPNCWAQLFGQMTADYEAETQKKRTAGLLDKPALEARLQTAKTLRGWEKTLLRAAAPDADTAFKVLREQFGTLSEARDTAQQRASAALEAAFDFMEQAFAESQEMVVFVTELTLSPAAHAFIAENGCERYFQYNKDLLLDHRKAALNQELEAEQRRHGML
;
A
#
# COMPACT_ATOMS: atom_id res chain seq x y z
N MET A 1 9.89 -17.11 5.56
CA MET A 1 8.76 -16.88 4.62
C MET A 1 8.83 -15.47 4.06
N ASN A 2 8.19 -15.17 2.90
CA ASN A 2 8.14 -13.80 2.40
C ASN A 2 7.07 -12.95 3.11
N ILE A 3 7.15 -11.63 2.91
CA ILE A 3 6.30 -10.64 3.59
C ILE A 3 4.81 -10.75 3.20
N LYS A 4 4.49 -11.17 1.96
CA LYS A 4 3.12 -11.38 1.48
C LYS A 4 2.44 -12.52 2.24
N ARG A 5 3.14 -13.65 2.37
CA ARG A 5 2.64 -14.78 3.15
C ARG A 5 2.46 -14.44 4.62
N ALA A 6 3.39 -13.66 5.19
CA ALA A 6 3.25 -13.18 6.57
C ALA A 6 2.01 -12.29 6.74
N LYS A 7 1.73 -11.40 5.78
CA LYS A 7 0.51 -10.57 5.77
C LYS A 7 -0.76 -11.43 5.80
N GLU A 8 -0.87 -12.41 4.89
CA GLU A 8 -2.00 -13.33 4.83
C GLU A 8 -2.22 -14.07 6.16
N GLU A 9 -1.15 -14.56 6.79
CA GLU A 9 -1.21 -15.25 8.08
C GLU A 9 -1.63 -14.32 9.22
N ILE A 10 -1.22 -13.03 9.18
CA ILE A 10 -1.66 -12.03 10.15
C ILE A 10 -3.16 -11.77 9.99
N GLU A 11 -3.63 -11.54 8.76
CA GLU A 11 -5.06 -11.33 8.48
C GLU A 11 -5.91 -12.50 8.93
N HIS A 12 -5.50 -13.74 8.61
CA HIS A 12 -6.20 -14.95 9.06
C HIS A 12 -6.23 -15.04 10.59
N THR A 13 -5.12 -14.68 11.25
CA THR A 13 -5.04 -14.69 12.71
C THR A 13 -5.93 -13.61 13.33
N VAL A 14 -5.92 -12.40 12.78
CA VAL A 14 -6.79 -11.30 13.23
C VAL A 14 -8.26 -11.72 13.11
N ARG A 15 -8.67 -12.22 11.95
CA ARG A 15 -10.04 -12.70 11.73
C ARG A 15 -10.42 -13.84 12.68
N ALA A 16 -9.52 -14.80 12.92
CA ALA A 16 -9.75 -15.91 13.84
C ALA A 16 -9.88 -15.45 15.31
N TYR A 17 -9.05 -14.47 15.73
CA TYR A 17 -9.06 -13.97 17.10
C TYR A 17 -10.23 -13.02 17.38
N LEU A 18 -10.78 -12.39 16.34
CA LEU A 18 -11.95 -11.52 16.43
C LEU A 18 -13.26 -12.24 16.13
N ALA A 19 -13.21 -13.51 15.73
CA ALA A 19 -14.39 -14.33 15.53
C ALA A 19 -15.17 -14.49 16.84
N LYS A 20 -16.50 -14.30 16.76
CA LYS A 20 -17.42 -14.41 17.91
C LYS A 20 -18.23 -15.69 17.84
N ASP A 21 -18.51 -16.25 18.99
CA ASP A 21 -19.39 -17.39 19.14
C ASP A 21 -20.89 -16.99 19.09
N ALA A 22 -21.76 -17.97 19.28
CA ALA A 22 -23.22 -17.75 19.28
C ALA A 22 -23.71 -16.83 20.43
N LEU A 23 -22.88 -16.61 21.45
CA LEU A 23 -23.19 -15.73 22.58
C LEU A 23 -22.66 -14.31 22.39
N GLY A 24 -21.92 -14.07 21.28
CA GLY A 24 -21.30 -12.78 20.98
C GLY A 24 -19.95 -12.56 21.66
N GLU A 25 -19.42 -13.58 22.36
CA GLU A 25 -18.09 -13.58 22.98
C GLU A 25 -17.02 -14.01 21.97
N TYR A 26 -15.75 -13.61 22.16
CA TYR A 26 -14.66 -14.07 21.29
C TYR A 26 -14.46 -15.57 21.43
N ALA A 27 -14.55 -16.31 20.31
CA ALA A 27 -14.42 -17.76 20.24
C ALA A 27 -13.09 -18.26 20.83
N ILE A 28 -12.02 -17.47 20.70
CA ILE A 28 -10.74 -17.70 21.36
C ILE A 28 -10.54 -16.58 22.41
N PRO A 29 -10.62 -16.92 23.72
CA PRO A 29 -10.44 -15.93 24.77
C PRO A 29 -9.09 -15.23 24.67
N ALA A 30 -9.04 -13.93 24.99
CA ALA A 30 -7.84 -13.08 24.83
C ALA A 30 -6.57 -13.67 25.47
N ILE A 31 -6.70 -14.36 26.62
CA ILE A 31 -5.57 -15.03 27.31
C ILE A 31 -4.98 -16.19 26.53
N ARG A 32 -5.75 -16.81 25.62
CA ARG A 32 -5.31 -17.93 24.77
C ARG A 32 -4.87 -17.48 23.37
N GLN A 33 -5.05 -16.22 23.04
CA GLN A 33 -4.57 -15.66 21.78
C GLN A 33 -3.07 -15.40 21.88
N ARG A 34 -2.25 -16.19 21.20
CA ARG A 34 -0.79 -16.00 21.16
C ARG A 34 -0.45 -14.71 20.38
N PRO A 35 0.36 -13.79 20.93
CA PRO A 35 0.90 -12.69 20.16
C PRO A 35 1.71 -13.18 18.96
N ILE A 36 1.64 -12.46 17.85
CA ILE A 36 2.49 -12.73 16.68
C ILE A 36 3.84 -12.05 16.90
N LEU A 37 4.93 -12.74 16.59
CA LEU A 37 6.28 -12.20 16.61
C LEU A 37 6.90 -12.29 15.22
N LEU A 38 7.08 -11.14 14.57
CA LEU A 38 7.71 -11.03 13.25
C LEU A 38 9.22 -10.83 13.43
N MET A 39 10.01 -11.78 12.98
CA MET A 39 11.46 -11.69 12.98
C MET A 39 11.95 -11.58 11.54
N GLY A 40 12.75 -10.57 11.25
CA GLY A 40 13.30 -10.38 9.90
C GLY A 40 14.21 -9.17 9.80
N PRO A 41 15.02 -9.07 8.74
CA PRO A 41 15.98 -8.00 8.56
C PRO A 41 15.32 -6.61 8.49
N PRO A 42 16.07 -5.53 8.70
CA PRO A 42 15.53 -4.17 8.62
C PRO A 42 15.11 -3.80 7.20
N GLY A 43 14.14 -2.90 7.07
CA GLY A 43 13.75 -2.33 5.78
C GLY A 43 12.97 -3.25 4.83
N ILE A 44 12.41 -4.38 5.30
CA ILE A 44 11.60 -5.31 4.49
C ILE A 44 10.09 -5.05 4.54
N GLY A 45 9.63 -3.97 5.18
CA GLY A 45 8.22 -3.57 5.18
C GLY A 45 7.38 -4.11 6.33
N LYS A 46 7.96 -4.59 7.45
CA LYS A 46 7.20 -5.14 8.61
C LYS A 46 6.10 -4.20 9.11
N THR A 47 6.37 -2.91 9.24
CA THR A 47 5.41 -1.90 9.71
C THR A 47 4.31 -1.64 8.68
N GLN A 48 4.67 -1.53 7.39
CA GLN A 48 3.71 -1.30 6.29
C GLN A 48 2.71 -2.45 6.15
N VAL A 49 3.16 -3.67 6.36
CA VAL A 49 2.27 -4.85 6.33
C VAL A 49 1.22 -4.78 7.43
N MET A 50 1.54 -4.20 8.60
CA MET A 50 0.55 -4.00 9.66
C MET A 50 -0.53 -3.01 9.26
N GLU A 51 -0.18 -1.91 8.59
CA GLU A 51 -1.14 -0.93 8.07
C GLU A 51 -2.07 -1.55 7.01
N GLN A 52 -1.51 -2.37 6.12
CA GLN A 52 -2.28 -3.07 5.11
C GLN A 52 -3.24 -4.10 5.75
N ALA A 53 -2.74 -4.95 6.64
CA ALA A 53 -3.53 -5.97 7.31
C ALA A 53 -4.66 -5.36 8.16
N ALA A 54 -4.39 -4.28 8.90
CA ALA A 54 -5.41 -3.58 9.67
C ALA A 54 -6.52 -3.00 8.77
N ARG A 55 -6.15 -2.42 7.64
CA ARG A 55 -7.07 -1.86 6.65
C ARG A 55 -7.94 -2.94 6.02
N GLU A 56 -7.35 -4.04 5.58
CA GLU A 56 -8.06 -5.15 4.92
C GLU A 56 -8.97 -5.93 5.89
N CYS A 57 -8.60 -5.95 7.18
CA CYS A 57 -9.47 -6.49 8.23
C CYS A 57 -10.51 -5.47 8.74
N GLY A 58 -10.43 -4.20 8.35
CA GLY A 58 -11.34 -3.15 8.81
C GLY A 58 -11.19 -2.80 10.29
N VAL A 59 -10.02 -3.00 10.88
CA VAL A 59 -9.73 -2.78 12.31
C VAL A 59 -8.77 -1.61 12.53
N ALA A 60 -8.74 -1.07 13.75
CA ALA A 60 -7.81 0.01 14.10
C ALA A 60 -6.37 -0.52 14.21
N LEU A 61 -5.39 0.36 13.96
CA LEU A 61 -3.98 0.08 14.21
C LEU A 61 -3.40 1.10 15.19
N VAL A 62 -2.72 0.61 16.22
CA VAL A 62 -1.79 1.36 17.05
C VAL A 62 -0.40 0.78 16.83
N ALA A 63 0.49 1.56 16.22
CA ALA A 63 1.89 1.20 16.04
C ALA A 63 2.74 1.94 17.09
N TYR A 64 3.57 1.19 17.81
CA TYR A 64 4.32 1.66 18.93
C TYR A 64 5.77 1.17 18.87
N THR A 65 6.74 2.08 18.83
CA THR A 65 8.16 1.74 18.86
C THR A 65 8.66 1.80 20.29
N ILE A 66 9.16 0.68 20.81
CA ILE A 66 9.47 0.53 22.24
C ILE A 66 10.85 1.04 22.67
N THR A 67 11.77 1.26 21.73
CA THR A 67 13.18 1.58 22.00
C THR A 67 13.40 2.85 22.82
N HIS A 68 12.52 3.83 22.69
CA HIS A 68 12.63 5.12 23.39
C HIS A 68 11.95 5.14 24.76
N HIS A 69 11.37 4.00 25.19
CA HIS A 69 10.59 3.95 26.40
C HIS A 69 11.40 3.45 27.59
N THR A 70 11.22 4.15 28.72
CA THR A 70 11.68 3.69 30.03
C THR A 70 10.63 2.74 30.63
N ARG A 71 11.02 1.97 31.64
CA ARG A 71 10.06 1.14 32.38
C ARG A 71 8.89 1.96 32.94
N GLN A 72 9.15 3.20 33.35
CA GLN A 72 8.13 4.09 33.92
C GLN A 72 7.09 4.56 32.88
N SER A 73 7.52 4.91 31.68
CA SER A 73 6.60 5.30 30.61
C SER A 73 5.80 4.11 30.05
N ALA A 74 6.43 2.94 29.95
CA ALA A 74 5.76 1.74 29.43
C ALA A 74 4.77 1.13 30.44
N VAL A 75 5.10 1.07 31.73
CA VAL A 75 4.28 0.42 32.76
C VAL A 75 3.36 1.40 33.49
N GLY A 76 3.72 2.67 33.55
CA GLY A 76 3.11 3.71 34.37
C GLY A 76 3.90 4.02 35.65
N LEU A 77 3.56 5.13 36.28
CA LEU A 77 4.16 5.57 37.51
C LEU A 77 3.44 4.96 38.73
N PRO A 78 4.17 4.43 39.74
CA PRO A 78 3.54 3.95 40.95
C PRO A 78 2.97 5.12 41.77
N PHE A 79 1.79 4.96 42.32
CA PHE A 79 1.21 5.87 43.31
C PHE A 79 0.53 5.09 44.43
N ILE A 80 0.45 5.69 45.59
CA ILE A 80 -0.14 5.08 46.78
C ILE A 80 -1.61 5.45 46.86
N ARG A 81 -2.47 4.44 46.97
CA ARG A 81 -3.92 4.61 47.17
C ARG A 81 -4.35 3.90 48.45
N GLN A 82 -5.19 4.57 49.25
CA GLN A 82 -5.82 3.93 50.40
C GLN A 82 -7.02 3.11 49.94
N ARG A 83 -7.07 1.84 50.35
CA ARG A 83 -8.21 0.94 50.08
C ARG A 83 -8.67 0.27 51.37
N ASN A 84 -9.95 0.12 51.54
CA ASN A 84 -10.50 -0.61 52.68
C ASN A 84 -10.76 -2.09 52.29
N TYR A 85 -10.09 -3.00 52.99
CA TYR A 85 -10.31 -4.43 52.83
C TYR A 85 -10.77 -5.02 54.17
N GLY A 86 -12.05 -5.45 54.20
CA GLY A 86 -12.64 -6.09 55.39
C GLY A 86 -12.64 -5.18 56.64
N GLY A 87 -12.82 -3.85 56.46
CA GLY A 87 -12.85 -2.88 57.56
C GLY A 87 -11.48 -2.34 57.95
N ARG A 88 -10.40 -2.71 57.28
CA ARG A 88 -9.02 -2.18 57.51
C ARG A 88 -8.60 -1.32 56.34
N ASP A 89 -8.12 -0.13 56.64
CA ASP A 89 -7.52 0.76 55.65
C ASP A 89 -6.06 0.33 55.42
N VAL A 90 -5.75 -0.01 54.17
CA VAL A 90 -4.45 -0.48 53.72
C VAL A 90 -3.97 0.41 52.58
N SER A 91 -2.70 0.80 52.64
CA SER A 91 -2.02 1.48 51.53
C SER A 91 -1.64 0.46 50.45
N VAL A 92 -2.17 0.66 49.25
CA VAL A 92 -1.90 -0.19 48.08
C VAL A 92 -1.12 0.62 47.05
N THR A 93 -0.10 0.05 46.45
CA THR A 93 0.59 0.64 45.31
C THR A 93 -0.20 0.30 44.05
N GLU A 94 -0.67 1.33 43.37
CA GLU A 94 -1.27 1.25 42.04
C GLU A 94 -0.38 1.94 41.01
N TYR A 95 -0.58 1.65 39.72
CA TYR A 95 0.17 2.30 38.64
C TYR A 95 -0.78 3.17 37.82
N THR A 96 -0.28 4.31 37.34
CA THR A 96 -0.98 5.10 36.32
C THR A 96 -1.13 4.25 35.07
N MET A 97 -2.05 4.60 34.18
CA MET A 97 -2.23 3.87 32.94
C MET A 97 -0.94 3.91 32.11
N SER A 98 -0.54 2.75 31.60
CA SER A 98 0.53 2.61 30.61
C SER A 98 0.24 3.47 29.37
N GLU A 99 1.25 4.17 28.85
CA GLU A 99 1.13 4.95 27.62
C GLU A 99 0.72 4.07 26.43
N ILE A 100 1.22 2.83 26.38
CA ILE A 100 0.85 1.86 25.34
C ILE A 100 -0.64 1.53 25.40
N ILE A 101 -1.18 1.28 26.60
CA ILE A 101 -2.62 0.99 26.76
C ILE A 101 -3.46 2.25 26.55
N ALA A 102 -2.98 3.40 27.01
CA ALA A 102 -3.67 4.68 26.80
C ALA A 102 -3.80 5.03 25.32
N SER A 103 -2.78 4.74 24.51
CA SER A 103 -2.84 4.98 23.05
C SER A 103 -3.85 4.07 22.36
N VAL A 104 -4.10 2.85 22.86
CA VAL A 104 -5.18 1.99 22.38
C VAL A 104 -6.55 2.62 22.65
N TYR A 105 -6.81 3.08 23.89
CA TYR A 105 -8.06 3.74 24.23
C TYR A 105 -8.27 5.05 23.45
N ALA A 106 -7.23 5.87 23.32
CA ALA A 106 -7.28 7.09 22.51
C ALA A 106 -7.61 6.81 21.04
N LYS A 107 -7.05 5.72 20.47
CA LYS A 107 -7.38 5.30 19.11
C LYS A 107 -8.82 4.82 18.98
N MET A 108 -9.32 4.05 19.95
CA MET A 108 -10.72 3.63 19.99
C MET A 108 -11.68 4.83 20.04
N GLU A 109 -11.38 5.83 20.88
CA GLU A 109 -12.17 7.04 20.99
C GLU A 109 -12.16 7.87 19.69
N ALA A 110 -10.98 8.08 19.12
CA ALA A 110 -10.81 8.86 17.89
C ALA A 110 -11.47 8.22 16.65
N THR A 111 -11.49 6.89 16.57
CA THR A 111 -11.98 6.17 15.38
C THR A 111 -13.38 5.59 15.56
N GLY A 112 -13.81 5.34 16.79
CA GLY A 112 -15.02 4.59 17.14
C GLY A 112 -14.89 3.07 16.91
N LEU A 113 -13.71 2.58 16.50
CA LEU A 113 -13.44 1.15 16.30
C LEU A 113 -13.06 0.51 17.63
N LYS A 114 -13.74 -0.58 17.99
CA LYS A 114 -13.50 -1.32 19.25
C LYS A 114 -12.44 -2.41 19.10
N GLU A 115 -12.16 -2.84 17.87
CA GLU A 115 -11.26 -3.93 17.52
C GLU A 115 -10.04 -3.38 16.78
N GLY A 116 -8.86 -3.96 17.03
CA GLY A 116 -7.62 -3.44 16.47
C GLY A 116 -6.41 -4.36 16.57
N ILE A 117 -5.33 -3.88 15.97
CA ILE A 117 -3.99 -4.45 16.11
C ILE A 117 -3.15 -3.49 16.95
N LEU A 118 -2.55 -3.99 18.02
CA LEU A 118 -1.48 -3.31 18.75
C LEU A 118 -0.15 -3.85 18.23
N PHE A 119 0.52 -3.06 17.41
CA PHE A 119 1.82 -3.39 16.84
C PHE A 119 2.94 -2.77 17.65
N ILE A 120 3.86 -3.60 18.15
CA ILE A 120 5.02 -3.19 18.95
C ILE A 120 6.27 -3.48 18.14
N ASP A 121 6.88 -2.41 17.63
CA ASP A 121 8.10 -2.53 16.83
C ASP A 121 9.36 -2.53 17.72
N GLU A 122 10.40 -3.17 17.23
CA GLU A 122 11.73 -3.28 17.86
C GLU A 122 11.70 -3.92 19.26
N ILE A 123 10.81 -4.90 19.47
CA ILE A 123 10.56 -5.52 20.77
C ILE A 123 11.80 -6.13 21.43
N ASN A 124 12.80 -6.50 20.67
CA ASN A 124 14.05 -7.09 21.15
C ASN A 124 15.22 -6.07 21.28
N CYS A 125 14.95 -4.78 21.02
CA CYS A 125 15.90 -3.67 21.25
C CYS A 125 15.65 -2.93 22.56
N VAL A 126 14.78 -3.44 23.42
CA VAL A 126 14.43 -2.83 24.70
C VAL A 126 15.57 -2.88 25.72
N SER A 127 15.60 -1.91 26.65
CA SER A 127 16.57 -1.89 27.74
C SER A 127 16.45 -3.12 28.64
N GLU A 128 17.55 -3.48 29.32
CA GLU A 128 17.59 -4.63 30.26
C GLU A 128 16.51 -4.58 31.34
N THR A 129 16.22 -3.39 31.81
CA THR A 129 15.22 -3.17 32.86
C THR A 129 13.79 -3.30 32.38
N LEU A 130 13.54 -3.07 31.06
CA LEU A 130 12.21 -3.13 30.45
C LEU A 130 11.91 -4.51 29.84
N ALA A 131 12.92 -5.22 29.34
CA ALA A 131 12.74 -6.48 28.64
C ALA A 131 11.87 -7.52 29.41
N PRO A 132 12.11 -7.81 30.71
CA PRO A 132 11.25 -8.78 31.42
C PRO A 132 9.78 -8.34 31.49
N THR A 133 9.54 -7.04 31.62
CA THR A 133 8.19 -6.48 31.68
C THR A 133 7.47 -6.58 30.33
N MET A 134 8.19 -6.35 29.24
CA MET A 134 7.64 -6.50 27.88
C MET A 134 7.33 -7.96 27.54
N LEU A 135 8.19 -8.89 27.97
CA LEU A 135 7.93 -10.32 27.81
C LEU A 135 6.69 -10.75 28.60
N GLN A 136 6.55 -10.27 29.85
CA GLN A 136 5.34 -10.50 30.64
C GLN A 136 4.10 -9.88 29.98
N PHE A 137 4.23 -8.68 29.40
CA PHE A 137 3.13 -8.04 28.66
C PHE A 137 2.68 -8.88 27.46
N LEU A 138 3.60 -9.41 26.66
CA LEU A 138 3.25 -10.29 25.56
C LEU A 138 2.48 -11.55 26.03
N GLN A 139 2.83 -12.08 27.20
CA GLN A 139 2.20 -13.28 27.77
C GLN A 139 0.81 -13.00 28.37
N CYS A 140 0.73 -11.94 29.19
CA CYS A 140 -0.46 -11.65 30.00
C CYS A 140 -1.38 -10.61 29.39
N LYS A 141 -0.89 -9.85 28.38
CA LYS A 141 -1.57 -8.68 27.78
C LYS A 141 -1.92 -7.61 28.80
N THR A 142 -1.13 -7.51 29.87
CA THR A 142 -1.35 -6.55 30.97
C THR A 142 -0.07 -5.84 31.34
N PHE A 143 -0.18 -4.56 31.72
CA PHE A 143 0.83 -3.85 32.50
C PHE A 143 0.27 -3.56 33.89
N GLY A 144 0.88 -4.15 34.91
CA GLY A 144 0.35 -4.07 36.26
C GLY A 144 -1.08 -4.61 36.35
N ASN A 145 -2.02 -3.74 36.78
CA ASN A 145 -3.45 -4.03 36.87
C ASN A 145 -4.25 -3.62 35.61
N GLN A 146 -3.57 -3.16 34.57
CA GLN A 146 -4.20 -2.62 33.36
C GLN A 146 -4.08 -3.64 32.21
N ALA A 147 -5.20 -4.05 31.63
CA ALA A 147 -5.25 -4.97 30.50
C ALA A 147 -5.44 -4.24 29.17
N VAL A 148 -4.87 -4.79 28.11
CA VAL A 148 -5.26 -4.41 26.74
C VAL A 148 -6.73 -4.75 26.54
N PRO A 149 -7.55 -3.85 25.98
CA PRO A 149 -8.96 -4.13 25.74
C PRO A 149 -9.18 -5.40 24.93
N ALA A 150 -10.25 -6.14 25.23
CA ALA A 150 -10.66 -7.26 24.42
C ALA A 150 -10.90 -6.82 22.97
N GLY A 151 -10.56 -7.68 22.00
CA GLY A 151 -10.63 -7.34 20.58
C GLY A 151 -9.36 -6.68 20.01
N TRP A 152 -8.30 -6.56 20.83
CA TRP A 152 -7.00 -6.08 20.34
C TRP A 152 -6.00 -7.23 20.25
N VAL A 153 -5.52 -7.45 19.01
CA VAL A 153 -4.52 -8.47 18.71
C VAL A 153 -3.13 -7.86 18.83
N ILE A 154 -2.23 -8.51 19.60
CA ILE A 154 -0.86 -8.04 19.75
C ILE A 154 0.00 -8.67 18.65
N VAL A 155 0.71 -7.81 17.92
CA VAL A 155 1.76 -8.17 16.97
C VAL A 155 3.03 -7.45 17.38
N ALA A 156 4.12 -8.17 17.54
CA ALA A 156 5.44 -7.60 17.84
C ALA A 156 6.38 -7.84 16.65
N ALA A 157 7.34 -6.95 16.45
CA ALA A 157 8.40 -7.12 15.46
C ALA A 157 9.78 -6.92 16.08
N GLY A 158 10.74 -7.63 15.54
CA GLY A 158 12.14 -7.52 15.92
C GLY A 158 13.08 -7.79 14.75
N ASN A 159 14.34 -7.43 14.93
CA ASN A 159 15.40 -7.74 13.97
C ASN A 159 16.28 -8.85 14.55
N PRO A 160 16.80 -9.78 13.72
CA PRO A 160 17.79 -10.76 14.14
C PRO A 160 19.08 -10.10 14.67
N PRO A 161 19.81 -10.75 15.61
CA PRO A 161 21.02 -10.18 16.23
C PRO A 161 22.14 -9.81 15.25
N GLU A 162 22.20 -10.47 14.10
CA GLU A 162 23.18 -10.21 13.05
C GLU A 162 23.08 -8.81 12.44
N TYR A 163 21.90 -8.17 12.54
CA TYR A 163 21.64 -6.84 11.99
C TYR A 163 21.73 -5.71 13.03
N ASN A 164 21.70 -6.04 14.33
CA ASN A 164 21.76 -5.05 15.39
C ASN A 164 22.39 -5.63 16.65
N LYS A 165 23.58 -5.13 17.01
CA LYS A 165 24.34 -5.58 18.17
C LYS A 165 23.65 -5.32 19.53
N SER A 166 22.66 -4.45 19.56
CA SER A 166 21.88 -4.13 20.77
C SER A 166 20.69 -5.07 20.99
N VAL A 167 20.48 -6.00 20.07
CA VAL A 167 19.36 -6.94 20.09
C VAL A 167 19.66 -8.10 21.04
N ARG A 168 18.60 -8.58 21.70
CA ARG A 168 18.64 -9.77 22.56
C ARG A 168 17.86 -10.90 21.94
N ASP A 169 18.36 -12.11 22.12
CA ASP A 169 17.62 -13.31 21.80
C ASP A 169 16.50 -13.56 22.80
N PHE A 170 15.39 -14.08 22.33
CA PHE A 170 14.30 -14.53 23.18
C PHE A 170 14.60 -15.94 23.71
N ASP A 171 14.31 -16.16 24.98
CA ASP A 171 14.37 -17.47 25.58
C ASP A 171 13.27 -18.42 25.07
N ILE A 172 13.45 -19.71 25.25
CA ILE A 172 12.52 -20.75 24.83
C ILE A 172 11.14 -20.55 25.46
N VAL A 173 11.09 -20.06 26.72
CA VAL A 173 9.84 -19.85 27.45
C VAL A 173 9.00 -18.75 26.79
N THR A 174 9.64 -17.72 26.30
CA THR A 174 8.99 -16.63 25.54
C THR A 174 8.55 -17.11 24.16
N LEU A 175 9.43 -17.83 23.45
CA LEU A 175 9.14 -18.34 22.10
C LEU A 175 7.97 -19.34 22.11
N ASP A 176 7.82 -20.15 23.14
CA ASP A 176 6.67 -21.07 23.28
C ASP A 176 5.32 -20.35 23.42
N ARG A 177 5.33 -19.08 23.84
CA ARG A 177 4.11 -18.30 24.13
C ARG A 177 3.73 -17.33 23.01
N VAL A 178 4.56 -17.19 22.01
CA VAL A 178 4.31 -16.35 20.82
C VAL A 178 4.17 -17.21 19.57
N ARG A 179 3.61 -16.66 18.52
CA ARG A 179 3.62 -17.23 17.19
C ARG A 179 4.70 -16.55 16.36
N ARG A 180 5.88 -17.16 16.31
CA ARG A 180 7.04 -16.62 15.59
C ARG A 180 6.88 -16.84 14.07
N MET A 181 7.17 -15.80 13.30
CA MET A 181 7.24 -15.77 11.84
C MET A 181 8.58 -15.17 11.41
N ASP A 182 9.43 -15.97 10.79
CA ASP A 182 10.71 -15.50 10.24
C ASP A 182 10.49 -15.04 8.80
N ILE A 183 10.81 -13.76 8.53
CA ILE A 183 10.56 -13.08 7.26
C ILE A 183 11.88 -12.83 6.56
N GLU A 184 11.92 -13.11 5.26
CA GLU A 184 13.07 -12.93 4.40
C GLU A 184 12.73 -11.97 3.25
N PRO A 185 13.73 -11.20 2.74
CA PRO A 185 13.57 -10.38 1.54
C PRO A 185 13.19 -11.25 0.34
N ASP A 186 12.22 -10.77 -0.45
CA ASP A 186 11.74 -11.47 -1.65
C ASP A 186 11.48 -10.41 -2.72
N LEU A 187 12.35 -10.34 -3.74
CA LEU A 187 12.26 -9.33 -4.81
C LEU A 187 10.97 -9.47 -5.64
N PRO A 188 10.56 -10.66 -6.11
CA PRO A 188 9.29 -10.82 -6.81
C PRO A 188 8.09 -10.25 -6.05
N VAL A 189 7.97 -10.59 -4.76
CA VAL A 189 6.88 -10.08 -3.90
C VAL A 189 6.98 -8.57 -3.68
N TRP A 190 8.20 -8.04 -3.50
CA TRP A 190 8.39 -6.60 -3.38
C TRP A 190 8.04 -5.86 -4.68
N LYS A 191 8.35 -6.44 -5.85
CA LYS A 191 7.98 -5.87 -7.15
C LYS A 191 6.46 -5.80 -7.34
N ASP A 192 5.70 -6.80 -6.88
CA ASP A 192 4.23 -6.75 -6.89
C ASP A 192 3.72 -5.54 -6.08
N TYR A 193 4.29 -5.35 -4.88
CA TYR A 193 3.99 -4.18 -4.06
C TYR A 193 4.41 -2.87 -4.75
N ALA A 194 5.63 -2.83 -5.31
CA ALA A 194 6.21 -1.64 -5.94
C ALA A 194 5.36 -1.17 -7.13
N ARG A 195 4.85 -2.10 -7.95
CA ARG A 195 3.90 -1.81 -9.04
C ARG A 195 2.59 -1.23 -8.49
N ALA A 196 2.01 -1.87 -7.47
CA ALA A 196 0.76 -1.40 -6.85
C ALA A 196 0.91 -0.03 -6.18
N ALA A 197 2.09 0.28 -5.65
CA ALA A 197 2.43 1.55 -5.01
C ALA A 197 2.93 2.62 -5.99
N HIS A 198 3.01 2.31 -7.30
CA HIS A 198 3.53 3.20 -8.36
C HIS A 198 4.95 3.70 -8.07
N LEU A 199 5.85 2.80 -7.67
CA LEU A 199 7.26 3.12 -7.51
C LEU A 199 7.90 3.44 -8.87
N HIS A 200 8.99 4.21 -8.83
CA HIS A 200 9.67 4.70 -10.02
C HIS A 200 10.14 3.56 -10.93
N SER A 201 9.76 3.61 -12.20
CA SER A 201 9.97 2.52 -13.15
C SER A 201 11.45 2.22 -13.45
N ALA A 202 12.35 3.23 -13.37
CA ALA A 202 13.78 3.00 -13.49
C ALA A 202 14.33 2.06 -12.40
N ILE A 203 13.78 2.10 -11.18
CA ILE A 203 14.16 1.19 -10.10
C ILE A 203 13.68 -0.23 -10.41
N LEU A 204 12.43 -0.37 -10.87
CA LEU A 204 11.88 -1.68 -11.23
C LEU A 204 12.65 -2.34 -12.37
N SER A 205 12.96 -1.59 -13.43
CA SER A 205 13.72 -2.10 -14.56
C SER A 205 15.20 -2.38 -14.22
N TYR A 206 15.82 -1.54 -13.40
CA TYR A 206 17.16 -1.81 -12.88
C TYR A 206 17.23 -3.12 -12.08
N LEU A 207 16.27 -3.32 -11.18
CA LEU A 207 16.20 -4.55 -10.37
C LEU A 207 15.75 -5.78 -11.16
N GLU A 208 15.17 -5.61 -12.35
CA GLU A 208 14.98 -6.72 -13.30
C GLU A 208 16.30 -7.20 -13.88
N LEU A 209 17.16 -6.27 -14.27
CA LEU A 209 18.48 -6.55 -14.82
C LEU A 209 19.48 -7.03 -13.73
N HIS A 210 19.36 -6.47 -12.53
CA HIS A 210 20.27 -6.71 -11.41
C HIS A 210 19.54 -7.16 -10.13
N PRO A 211 18.86 -8.31 -10.13
CA PRO A 211 18.05 -8.77 -8.99
C PRO A 211 18.85 -8.94 -7.69
N GLN A 212 20.16 -9.23 -7.81
CA GLN A 212 21.07 -9.34 -6.66
C GLN A 212 21.27 -8.01 -5.92
N ASN A 213 20.99 -6.86 -6.54
CA ASN A 213 21.16 -5.53 -5.97
C ASN A 213 19.93 -5.06 -5.17
N PHE A 214 18.91 -5.90 -5.03
CA PHE A 214 17.69 -5.56 -4.29
C PHE A 214 17.92 -5.42 -2.78
N TYR A 215 18.62 -6.39 -2.20
CA TYR A 215 18.82 -6.44 -0.76
C TYR A 215 20.21 -7.01 -0.44
N GLN A 216 21.09 -6.18 0.11
CA GLN A 216 22.41 -6.57 0.55
C GLN A 216 22.80 -5.81 1.81
N ILE A 217 23.42 -6.50 2.76
CA ILE A 217 24.02 -5.89 3.96
C ILE A 217 25.40 -6.52 4.13
N ASN A 218 26.44 -5.73 3.85
CA ASN A 218 27.82 -6.14 3.91
C ASN A 218 28.54 -5.34 5.00
N ALA A 219 29.05 -6.04 6.02
CA ALA A 219 29.92 -5.44 7.02
C ALA A 219 31.38 -5.67 6.63
N ASP A 220 32.10 -4.60 6.35
CA ASP A 220 33.51 -4.62 5.99
C ASP A 220 34.34 -3.81 7.00
N VAL A 221 35.67 -3.85 6.87
CA VAL A 221 36.62 -3.12 7.72
C VAL A 221 36.39 -1.59 7.65
N ASP A 222 35.94 -1.11 6.49
CA ASP A 222 35.70 0.30 6.20
C ASP A 222 34.28 0.78 6.62
N GLY A 223 33.42 -0.12 7.13
CA GLY A 223 32.07 0.20 7.59
C GLY A 223 31.00 -0.78 7.10
N THR A 224 29.75 -0.46 7.37
CA THR A 224 28.60 -1.24 6.90
C THR A 224 28.06 -0.61 5.63
N GLN A 225 28.11 -1.35 4.53
CA GLN A 225 27.47 -0.98 3.26
C GLN A 225 26.17 -1.76 3.14
N PHE A 226 25.08 -1.09 2.76
CA PHE A 226 23.80 -1.78 2.65
C PHE A 226 22.87 -1.15 1.61
N VAL A 227 22.00 -1.98 1.08
CA VAL A 227 20.83 -1.61 0.30
C VAL A 227 19.64 -2.44 0.80
N THR A 228 18.48 -1.81 0.94
CA THR A 228 17.27 -2.44 1.46
C THR A 228 16.06 -2.06 0.61
N ALA A 229 14.97 -2.81 0.73
CA ALA A 229 13.70 -2.49 0.09
C ALA A 229 13.19 -1.08 0.46
N ARG A 230 13.38 -0.64 1.71
CA ARG A 230 13.06 0.73 2.16
C ARG A 230 13.90 1.77 1.43
N GLY A 231 15.21 1.54 1.28
CA GLY A 231 16.08 2.46 0.55
C GLY A 231 15.62 2.69 -0.89
N TRP A 232 15.21 1.64 -1.59
CA TRP A 232 14.65 1.72 -2.93
C TRP A 232 13.31 2.46 -2.96
N GLU A 233 12.44 2.22 -2.00
CA GLU A 233 11.13 2.90 -1.90
C GLU A 233 11.28 4.39 -1.60
N ASP A 234 12.12 4.76 -0.64
CA ASP A 234 12.38 6.16 -0.28
C ASP A 234 13.02 6.91 -1.44
N LEU A 235 13.99 6.31 -2.12
CA LEU A 235 14.58 6.86 -3.34
C LEU A 235 13.53 7.04 -4.44
N SER A 236 12.66 6.06 -4.66
CA SER A 236 11.57 6.13 -5.63
C SER A 236 10.64 7.32 -5.37
N ASN A 237 10.23 7.52 -4.13
CA ASN A 237 9.38 8.65 -3.74
C ASN A 237 10.04 10.00 -4.04
N LEU A 238 11.36 10.07 -3.81
CA LEU A 238 12.13 11.27 -4.13
C LEU A 238 12.24 11.49 -5.64
N LEU A 239 12.59 10.45 -6.42
CA LEU A 239 12.71 10.53 -7.88
C LEU A 239 11.40 11.00 -8.52
N ASN A 240 10.27 10.40 -8.15
CA ASN A 240 8.94 10.80 -8.62
C ASN A 240 8.64 12.29 -8.30
N THR A 241 9.06 12.74 -7.12
CA THR A 241 8.88 14.14 -6.71
C THR A 241 9.82 15.06 -7.50
N TYR A 242 11.08 14.67 -7.69
CA TYR A 242 12.06 15.42 -8.47
C TYR A 242 11.60 15.59 -9.93
N GLU A 243 11.11 14.53 -10.57
CA GLU A 243 10.54 14.61 -11.91
C GLU A 243 9.38 15.62 -11.98
N SER A 244 8.48 15.62 -10.99
CA SER A 244 7.36 16.57 -10.94
C SER A 244 7.81 18.04 -10.80
N LEU A 245 9.00 18.25 -10.23
CA LEU A 245 9.61 19.57 -10.03
C LEU A 245 10.62 19.95 -11.13
N GLY A 246 10.89 19.05 -12.08
CA GLY A 246 11.91 19.24 -13.12
C GLY A 246 13.35 19.21 -12.57
N LEU A 247 13.57 18.55 -11.44
CA LEU A 247 14.88 18.34 -10.82
C LEU A 247 15.48 17.00 -11.25
N GLN A 248 16.81 16.90 -11.24
CA GLN A 248 17.53 15.66 -11.52
C GLN A 248 18.23 15.17 -10.25
N ALA A 249 18.28 13.87 -10.08
CA ALA A 249 19.02 13.22 -9.01
C ALA A 249 20.41 12.85 -9.52
N ASP A 250 21.44 13.17 -8.76
CA ASP A 250 22.83 12.81 -9.03
C ASP A 250 23.26 11.59 -8.18
N GLU A 251 24.46 11.09 -8.44
CA GLU A 251 25.04 9.98 -7.71
C GLU A 251 25.14 10.25 -6.20
N GLU A 252 25.51 11.47 -5.80
CA GLU A 252 25.68 11.82 -4.38
C GLU A 252 24.35 11.73 -3.63
N LEU A 253 23.26 12.15 -4.26
CA LEU A 253 21.91 12.00 -3.72
C LEU A 253 21.50 10.53 -3.61
N ILE A 254 21.74 9.74 -4.66
CA ILE A 254 21.40 8.31 -4.67
C ILE A 254 22.12 7.56 -3.56
N ARG A 255 23.41 7.87 -3.31
CA ARG A 255 24.20 7.28 -2.22
C ARG A 255 23.66 7.56 -0.81
N GLN A 256 22.87 8.60 -0.62
CA GLN A 256 22.22 8.88 0.66
C GLN A 256 21.10 7.87 0.99
N TYR A 257 20.50 7.26 -0.03
CA TYR A 257 19.45 6.23 0.11
C TYR A 257 19.98 4.81 -0.06
N ILE A 258 20.88 4.63 -1.03
CA ILE A 258 21.54 3.35 -1.33
C ILE A 258 22.96 3.42 -0.77
N GLN A 259 23.11 3.04 0.51
CA GLN A 259 24.39 3.12 1.22
C GLN A 259 25.35 1.97 0.88
N HIS A 260 25.25 1.46 -0.34
CA HIS A 260 26.18 0.52 -0.95
C HIS A 260 26.81 1.18 -2.17
N GLN A 261 28.09 1.58 -2.05
CA GLN A 261 28.74 2.46 -3.00
C GLN A 261 28.62 1.97 -4.46
N LYS A 262 29.04 0.72 -4.73
CA LYS A 262 29.00 0.17 -6.08
C LYS A 262 27.58 0.11 -6.68
N ILE A 263 26.59 -0.21 -5.86
CA ILE A 263 25.19 -0.28 -6.33
C ILE A 263 24.65 1.13 -6.61
N ALA A 264 25.02 2.11 -5.80
CA ALA A 264 24.62 3.50 -6.02
C ALA A 264 25.23 4.09 -7.29
N GLU A 265 26.53 3.86 -7.52
CA GLU A 265 27.25 4.26 -8.75
C GLU A 265 26.62 3.61 -10.00
N ASP A 266 26.36 2.31 -9.94
CA ASP A 266 25.77 1.53 -11.04
C ASP A 266 24.33 2.00 -11.35
N PHE A 267 23.51 2.20 -10.32
CA PHE A 267 22.16 2.72 -10.50
C PHE A 267 22.14 4.17 -11.00
N ALA A 268 23.07 5.03 -10.57
CA ALA A 268 23.17 6.41 -11.05
C ALA A 268 23.46 6.43 -12.56
N ALA A 269 24.44 5.65 -13.01
CA ALA A 269 24.74 5.52 -14.43
C ALA A 269 23.55 4.97 -15.24
N TYR A 270 22.84 3.99 -14.68
CA TYR A 270 21.62 3.45 -15.29
C TYR A 270 20.50 4.51 -15.39
N LEU A 271 20.29 5.30 -14.36
CA LEU A 271 19.26 6.35 -14.31
C LEU A 271 19.51 7.46 -15.34
N ASP A 272 20.77 7.85 -15.54
CA ASP A 272 21.16 8.82 -16.58
C ASP A 272 20.84 8.30 -17.99
N LEU A 273 21.13 7.03 -18.24
CA LEU A 273 20.78 6.37 -19.51
C LEU A 273 19.27 6.24 -19.68
N TYR A 274 18.54 5.90 -18.63
CA TYR A 274 17.08 5.79 -18.62
C TYR A 274 16.40 7.10 -19.05
N TYR A 275 16.84 8.24 -18.50
CA TYR A 275 16.33 9.56 -18.90
C TYR A 275 16.72 9.93 -20.32
N LYS A 276 17.95 9.65 -20.71
CA LYS A 276 18.41 9.88 -22.09
C LYS A 276 17.55 9.08 -23.09
N TYR A 277 17.29 7.81 -22.83
CA TYR A 277 16.45 6.98 -23.71
C TYR A 277 15.02 7.48 -23.77
N ARG A 278 14.45 7.96 -22.66
CA ARG A 278 13.12 8.56 -22.64
C ARG A 278 13.00 9.71 -23.64
N ASP A 279 14.02 10.57 -23.68
CA ASP A 279 14.04 11.77 -24.52
C ASP A 279 14.42 11.41 -25.98
N ASP A 280 15.43 10.57 -26.19
CA ASP A 280 15.92 10.17 -27.51
C ASP A 280 14.88 9.39 -28.33
N TYR A 281 14.09 8.53 -27.67
CA TYR A 281 13.05 7.74 -28.33
C TYR A 281 11.69 8.44 -28.41
N GLY A 282 11.49 9.54 -27.69
CA GLY A 282 10.22 10.28 -27.68
C GLY A 282 9.04 9.43 -27.18
N VAL A 283 9.15 8.83 -26.00
CA VAL A 283 8.17 7.89 -25.42
C VAL A 283 6.74 8.44 -25.45
N GLU A 284 6.56 9.72 -25.15
CA GLU A 284 5.24 10.37 -25.20
C GLU A 284 4.65 10.40 -26.62
N ASP A 285 5.49 10.62 -27.64
CA ASP A 285 5.04 10.58 -29.05
C ASP A 285 4.70 9.16 -29.48
N ILE A 286 5.46 8.15 -29.03
CA ILE A 286 5.12 6.73 -29.26
C ILE A 286 3.73 6.42 -28.69
N LEU A 287 3.47 6.78 -27.43
CA LEU A 287 2.18 6.55 -26.76
C LEU A 287 1.04 7.41 -27.34
N ALA A 288 1.35 8.46 -28.09
CA ALA A 288 0.40 9.25 -28.86
C ALA A 288 0.18 8.72 -30.29
N GLY A 289 0.80 7.58 -30.66
CA GLY A 289 0.73 6.99 -32.01
C GLY A 289 1.54 7.75 -33.07
N LYS A 290 2.58 8.46 -32.65
CA LYS A 290 3.41 9.31 -33.53
C LYS A 290 4.89 8.92 -33.45
N ALA A 291 5.19 7.62 -33.38
CA ALA A 291 6.55 7.13 -33.31
C ALA A 291 7.39 7.62 -34.51
N ALA A 292 8.57 8.18 -34.23
CA ALA A 292 9.48 8.63 -35.27
C ALA A 292 10.13 7.44 -35.98
N PRO A 293 10.25 7.42 -37.34
CA PRO A 293 10.96 6.34 -38.04
C PRO A 293 12.42 6.14 -37.59
N ALA A 294 13.06 7.20 -37.10
CA ALA A 294 14.42 7.15 -36.58
C ALA A 294 14.51 6.26 -35.32
N ALA A 295 13.49 6.23 -34.48
CA ALA A 295 13.45 5.39 -33.29
C ALA A 295 13.57 3.89 -33.62
N PHE A 296 12.90 3.42 -34.66
CA PHE A 296 13.00 2.03 -35.12
C PHE A 296 14.40 1.68 -35.63
N ALA A 297 15.02 2.60 -36.40
CA ALA A 297 16.38 2.39 -36.92
C ALA A 297 17.43 2.32 -35.79
N GLN A 298 17.27 3.11 -34.74
CA GLN A 298 18.13 3.12 -33.57
C GLN A 298 17.97 1.82 -32.76
N LEU A 299 16.75 1.33 -32.56
CA LEU A 299 16.46 0.10 -31.80
C LEU A 299 17.05 -1.16 -32.44
N LEU A 300 17.17 -1.22 -33.77
CA LEU A 300 17.78 -2.36 -34.45
C LEU A 300 19.24 -2.57 -34.06
N GLN A 301 19.93 -1.52 -33.61
CA GLN A 301 21.35 -1.58 -33.21
C GLN A 301 21.52 -1.46 -31.68
N ALA A 302 20.45 -1.22 -30.94
CA ALA A 302 20.47 -1.03 -29.50
C ALA A 302 20.79 -2.34 -28.76
N PRO A 303 21.60 -2.32 -27.71
CA PRO A 303 21.80 -3.46 -26.82
C PRO A 303 20.51 -3.82 -26.07
N PHE A 304 20.47 -5.03 -25.52
CA PHE A 304 19.26 -5.56 -24.88
C PHE A 304 18.75 -4.69 -23.70
N ASP A 305 19.67 -4.17 -22.88
CA ASP A 305 19.37 -3.32 -21.72
C ASP A 305 18.71 -1.99 -22.13
N GLU A 306 19.14 -1.38 -23.25
CA GLU A 306 18.51 -0.19 -23.82
C GLU A 306 17.09 -0.50 -24.30
N ARG A 307 16.91 -1.61 -25.01
CA ARG A 307 15.59 -2.07 -25.49
C ARG A 307 14.64 -2.37 -24.31
N LEU A 308 15.13 -3.01 -23.26
CA LEU A 308 14.35 -3.29 -22.05
C LEU A 308 14.02 -2.01 -21.28
N SER A 309 14.93 -1.04 -21.25
CA SER A 309 14.67 0.28 -20.64
C SER A 309 13.54 1.01 -21.38
N LEU A 310 13.52 0.94 -22.72
CA LEU A 310 12.41 1.52 -23.50
C LEU A 310 11.06 0.83 -23.22
N VAL A 311 11.04 -0.50 -23.15
CA VAL A 311 9.84 -1.25 -22.76
C VAL A 311 9.32 -0.78 -21.39
N SER A 312 10.22 -0.60 -20.41
CA SER A 312 9.87 -0.10 -19.07
C SER A 312 9.35 1.33 -19.09
N LEU A 313 9.90 2.19 -19.95
CA LEU A 313 9.42 3.57 -20.17
C LEU A 313 8.00 3.59 -20.76
N LEU A 314 7.72 2.75 -21.74
CA LEU A 314 6.38 2.62 -22.33
C LEU A 314 5.38 2.14 -21.28
N LEU A 315 5.72 1.12 -20.50
CA LEU A 315 4.89 0.61 -19.42
C LEU A 315 4.60 1.69 -18.36
N SER A 316 5.60 2.47 -17.97
CA SER A 316 5.43 3.59 -17.03
C SER A 316 4.48 4.66 -17.55
N GLY A 317 4.61 5.02 -18.82
CA GLY A 317 3.72 5.95 -19.47
C GLY A 317 2.27 5.45 -19.56
N LEU A 318 2.08 4.14 -19.78
CA LEU A 318 0.77 3.48 -19.76
C LEU A 318 0.19 3.45 -18.35
N GLU A 319 0.97 3.09 -17.34
CA GLU A 319 0.51 3.06 -15.94
C GLU A 319 0.01 4.41 -15.47
N THR A 320 0.69 5.50 -15.84
CA THR A 320 0.25 6.86 -15.55
C THR A 320 -1.14 7.14 -16.12
N ARG A 321 -1.42 6.68 -17.34
CA ARG A 321 -2.72 6.85 -18.01
C ARG A 321 -3.81 5.96 -17.42
N PHE A 322 -3.48 4.71 -17.09
CA PHE A 322 -4.39 3.80 -16.40
C PHE A 322 -4.76 4.31 -15.01
N ALA A 323 -3.80 4.82 -14.26
CA ALA A 323 -4.05 5.43 -12.95
C ALA A 323 -4.95 6.68 -13.06
N ALA A 324 -4.77 7.51 -14.09
CA ALA A 324 -5.61 8.67 -14.35
C ALA A 324 -7.06 8.26 -14.70
N SER A 325 -7.24 7.24 -15.55
CA SER A 325 -8.55 6.67 -15.88
C SER A 325 -9.25 6.12 -14.63
N ARG A 326 -8.60 5.25 -13.88
CA ARG A 326 -9.14 4.70 -12.63
C ARG A 326 -9.52 5.75 -11.60
N ARG A 327 -8.71 6.82 -11.49
CA ARG A 327 -9.04 7.95 -10.62
C ARG A 327 -10.30 8.66 -11.09
N ALA A 328 -10.44 8.89 -12.39
CA ALA A 328 -11.65 9.50 -12.97
C ALA A 328 -12.90 8.64 -12.73
N ASP A 329 -12.78 7.32 -12.88
CA ASP A 329 -13.85 6.36 -12.59
C ASP A 329 -14.25 6.40 -11.11
N ALA A 330 -13.28 6.30 -10.20
CA ALA A 330 -13.54 6.32 -8.76
C ALA A 330 -14.22 7.63 -8.30
N VAL A 331 -13.86 8.77 -8.90
CA VAL A 331 -14.51 10.06 -8.63
C VAL A 331 -15.92 10.08 -9.18
N ALA A 332 -16.14 9.58 -10.40
CA ALA A 332 -17.47 9.50 -11.00
C ALA A 332 -18.41 8.59 -10.20
N ASP A 333 -17.93 7.43 -9.79
CA ASP A 333 -18.66 6.50 -8.93
C ASP A 333 -19.01 7.10 -7.56
N GLY A 334 -18.05 7.80 -6.94
CA GLY A 334 -18.27 8.51 -5.69
C GLY A 334 -19.34 9.61 -5.82
N CYS A 335 -19.27 10.40 -6.89
CA CYS A 335 -20.27 11.41 -7.19
C CYS A 335 -21.64 10.79 -7.51
N TYR A 336 -21.68 9.70 -8.28
CA TYR A 336 -22.93 9.00 -8.60
C TYR A 336 -23.61 8.44 -7.36
N ALA A 337 -22.86 7.77 -6.50
CA ALA A 337 -23.36 7.25 -5.22
C ALA A 337 -23.93 8.39 -4.35
N PHE A 338 -23.21 9.50 -4.27
CA PHE A 338 -23.65 10.69 -3.54
C PHE A 338 -24.94 11.29 -4.12
N LEU A 339 -25.05 11.43 -5.46
CA LEU A 339 -26.26 11.94 -6.12
C LEU A 339 -27.47 11.03 -5.92
N LYS A 340 -27.28 9.72 -5.83
CA LYS A 340 -28.35 8.77 -5.52
C LYS A 340 -28.95 9.03 -4.14
N GLU A 341 -28.13 9.30 -3.14
CA GLU A 341 -28.59 9.66 -1.79
C GLU A 341 -29.17 11.09 -1.75
N THR A 342 -28.57 12.04 -2.49
CA THR A 342 -29.11 13.40 -2.65
C THR A 342 -30.53 13.38 -3.23
N LYS A 343 -30.80 12.55 -4.25
CA LYS A 343 -32.13 12.42 -4.82
C LYS A 343 -33.18 11.97 -3.80
N LYS A 344 -32.81 11.01 -2.94
CA LYS A 344 -33.69 10.56 -1.85
C LYS A 344 -33.92 11.67 -0.81
N ALA A 345 -32.85 12.37 -0.44
CA ALA A 345 -32.92 13.45 0.53
C ALA A 345 -33.78 14.61 0.01
N PHE A 346 -33.68 14.98 -1.25
CA PHE A 346 -34.51 16.01 -1.87
C PHE A 346 -35.98 15.58 -1.88
N ALA A 347 -36.28 14.32 -2.24
CA ALA A 347 -37.65 13.80 -2.22
C ALA A 347 -38.28 13.72 -0.80
N GLY A 348 -37.44 13.58 0.22
CA GLY A 348 -37.85 13.51 1.64
C GLY A 348 -37.85 14.83 2.38
N MET A 349 -37.55 15.96 1.71
CA MET A 349 -37.53 17.27 2.38
C MET A 349 -38.93 17.71 2.81
N PRO A 350 -39.12 18.15 4.09
CA PRO A 350 -40.38 18.69 4.54
C PRO A 350 -40.82 19.93 3.74
N ALA A 351 -42.11 20.02 3.43
CA ALA A 351 -42.67 21.10 2.59
C ALA A 351 -42.43 22.52 3.16
N GLU A 352 -42.29 22.63 4.46
CA GLU A 352 -41.97 23.90 5.16
C GLU A 352 -40.54 24.36 4.83
N LEU A 353 -39.57 23.46 4.87
CA LEU A 353 -38.14 23.73 4.56
C LEU A 353 -37.91 23.93 3.07
N ALA A 354 -38.73 23.30 2.22
CA ALA A 354 -38.64 23.43 0.76
C ALA A 354 -38.99 24.83 0.25
N GLN A 355 -39.63 25.67 1.09
CA GLN A 355 -39.96 27.06 0.77
C GLN A 355 -38.85 28.07 1.13
N GLU A 356 -37.83 27.63 1.85
CA GLU A 356 -36.71 28.51 2.22
C GLU A 356 -35.80 28.79 1.00
N PRO A 357 -35.28 30.03 0.91
CA PRO A 357 -34.33 30.36 -0.17
C PRO A 357 -33.11 29.46 -0.17
N ASN A 358 -32.76 28.91 -1.33
CA ASN A 358 -31.59 28.05 -1.52
C ASN A 358 -31.56 26.75 -0.66
N CYS A 359 -32.73 26.29 -0.19
CA CYS A 359 -32.83 25.11 0.68
C CYS A 359 -32.16 23.86 0.04
N TRP A 360 -32.31 23.66 -1.28
CA TRP A 360 -31.68 22.53 -2.00
C TRP A 360 -30.16 22.59 -1.99
N ALA A 361 -29.60 23.80 -2.15
CA ALA A 361 -28.16 23.99 -2.10
C ALA A 361 -27.62 23.86 -0.67
N GLN A 362 -28.39 24.34 0.33
CA GLN A 362 -28.04 24.18 1.75
C GLN A 362 -28.03 22.71 2.16
N LEU A 363 -29.06 21.92 1.78
CA LEU A 363 -29.12 20.49 2.07
C LEU A 363 -27.97 19.76 1.37
N PHE A 364 -27.70 20.05 0.10
CA PHE A 364 -26.57 19.48 -0.63
C PHE A 364 -25.24 19.83 0.03
N GLY A 365 -25.06 21.06 0.48
CA GLY A 365 -23.89 21.52 1.20
C GLY A 365 -23.68 20.81 2.54
N GLN A 366 -24.76 20.57 3.29
CA GLN A 366 -24.71 19.79 4.53
C GLN A 366 -24.29 18.34 4.27
N MET A 367 -24.91 17.69 3.29
CA MET A 367 -24.54 16.34 2.89
C MET A 367 -23.07 16.25 2.44
N THR A 368 -22.58 17.29 1.74
CA THR A 368 -21.17 17.36 1.34
C THR A 368 -20.25 17.50 2.55
N ALA A 369 -20.63 18.30 3.55
CA ALA A 369 -19.87 18.42 4.79
C ALA A 369 -19.84 17.07 5.58
N ASP A 370 -20.94 16.35 5.61
CA ASP A 370 -21.02 15.03 6.23
C ASP A 370 -20.12 14.00 5.51
N TYR A 371 -20.06 14.04 4.17
CA TYR A 371 -19.15 13.22 3.37
C TYR A 371 -17.69 13.54 3.65
N GLU A 372 -17.33 14.83 3.77
CA GLU A 372 -15.98 15.29 4.14
C GLU A 372 -15.60 14.81 5.55
N ALA A 373 -16.51 14.95 6.52
CA ALA A 373 -16.32 14.49 7.89
C ALA A 373 -16.11 12.97 7.96
N GLU A 374 -16.92 12.20 7.24
CA GLU A 374 -16.75 10.75 7.13
C GLU A 374 -15.40 10.38 6.49
N THR A 375 -14.98 11.10 5.44
CA THR A 375 -13.70 10.89 4.79
C THR A 375 -12.54 11.14 5.75
N GLN A 376 -12.61 12.23 6.53
CA GLN A 376 -11.60 12.54 7.54
C GLN A 376 -11.58 11.50 8.67
N LYS A 377 -12.74 11.00 9.10
CA LYS A 377 -12.82 9.93 10.09
C LYS A 377 -12.17 8.63 9.58
N LYS A 378 -12.47 8.22 8.35
CA LYS A 378 -11.84 7.05 7.71
C LYS A 378 -10.32 7.22 7.54
N ARG A 379 -9.88 8.44 7.18
CA ARG A 379 -8.45 8.77 7.09
C ARG A 379 -7.75 8.63 8.44
N THR A 380 -8.31 9.20 9.50
CA THR A 380 -7.75 9.11 10.87
C THR A 380 -7.71 7.66 11.37
N ALA A 381 -8.71 6.86 10.98
CA ALA A 381 -8.75 5.42 11.28
C ALA A 381 -7.72 4.60 10.49
N GLY A 382 -7.13 5.13 9.41
CA GLY A 382 -6.22 4.40 8.52
C GLY A 382 -6.93 3.40 7.59
N LEU A 383 -8.24 3.56 7.39
CA LEU A 383 -9.08 2.66 6.58
C LEU A 383 -9.05 2.94 5.07
N LEU A 384 -8.37 4.01 4.66
CA LEU A 384 -8.24 4.39 3.26
C LEU A 384 -6.77 4.27 2.84
N ASP A 385 -6.52 3.60 1.73
CA ASP A 385 -5.23 3.68 1.05
C ASP A 385 -5.08 5.04 0.33
N LYS A 386 -3.89 5.32 -0.19
CA LYS A 386 -3.60 6.59 -0.86
C LYS A 386 -4.52 6.84 -2.07
N PRO A 387 -4.73 5.89 -3.01
CA PRO A 387 -5.63 6.10 -4.14
C PRO A 387 -7.09 6.35 -3.72
N ALA A 388 -7.62 5.58 -2.77
CA ALA A 388 -8.98 5.77 -2.27
C ALA A 388 -9.16 7.11 -1.55
N LEU A 389 -8.16 7.54 -0.77
CA LEU A 389 -8.19 8.84 -0.12
C LEU A 389 -8.17 9.98 -1.15
N GLU A 390 -7.28 9.92 -2.14
CA GLU A 390 -7.21 10.91 -3.22
C GLU A 390 -8.53 11.00 -4.01
N ALA A 391 -9.12 9.86 -4.36
CA ALA A 391 -10.42 9.82 -5.05
C ALA A 391 -11.52 10.47 -4.20
N ARG A 392 -11.62 10.14 -2.90
CA ARG A 392 -12.63 10.73 -2.01
C ARG A 392 -12.43 12.23 -1.80
N LEU A 393 -11.19 12.70 -1.67
CA LEU A 393 -10.89 14.14 -1.58
C LEU A 393 -11.25 14.88 -2.86
N GLN A 394 -10.97 14.28 -4.02
CA GLN A 394 -11.35 14.86 -5.31
C GLN A 394 -12.87 14.85 -5.50
N THR A 395 -13.56 13.80 -5.09
CA THR A 395 -15.03 13.74 -5.05
C THR A 395 -15.60 14.88 -4.20
N ALA A 396 -15.11 15.07 -2.97
CA ALA A 396 -15.54 16.14 -2.10
C ALA A 396 -15.33 17.53 -2.73
N LYS A 397 -14.16 17.74 -3.36
CA LYS A 397 -13.87 18.99 -4.09
C LYS A 397 -14.84 19.22 -5.26
N THR A 398 -15.18 18.19 -6.00
CA THR A 398 -16.15 18.23 -7.10
C THR A 398 -17.54 18.59 -6.58
N LEU A 399 -18.00 17.92 -5.51
CA LEU A 399 -19.29 18.20 -4.87
C LEU A 399 -19.36 19.64 -4.34
N ARG A 400 -18.30 20.18 -3.77
CA ARG A 400 -18.22 21.60 -3.38
C ARG A 400 -18.33 22.55 -4.57
N GLY A 401 -17.79 22.17 -5.73
CA GLY A 401 -17.98 22.89 -6.98
C GLY A 401 -19.44 22.93 -7.42
N TRP A 402 -20.12 21.78 -7.33
CA TRP A 402 -21.55 21.65 -7.68
C TRP A 402 -22.47 22.38 -6.72
N GLU A 403 -22.16 22.40 -5.41
CA GLU A 403 -22.87 23.22 -4.41
C GLU A 403 -22.88 24.70 -4.84
N LYS A 404 -21.72 25.24 -5.24
CA LYS A 404 -21.63 26.65 -5.70
C LYS A 404 -22.47 26.89 -6.96
N THR A 405 -22.52 25.93 -7.86
CA THR A 405 -23.33 26.00 -9.10
C THR A 405 -24.81 25.98 -8.76
N LEU A 406 -25.21 25.10 -7.83
CA LEU A 406 -26.61 24.97 -7.36
C LEU A 406 -27.05 26.25 -6.63
N LEU A 407 -26.21 26.86 -5.80
CA LEU A 407 -26.46 28.15 -5.17
C LEU A 407 -26.71 29.26 -6.20
N ARG A 408 -25.90 29.31 -7.28
CA ARG A 408 -26.07 30.31 -8.35
C ARG A 408 -27.34 30.09 -9.16
N ALA A 409 -27.73 28.82 -9.34
CA ALA A 409 -28.93 28.47 -10.11
C ALA A 409 -30.22 28.83 -9.37
N ALA A 410 -30.17 29.01 -8.04
CA ALA A 410 -31.33 29.35 -7.19
C ALA A 410 -32.57 28.53 -7.52
N ALA A 411 -32.41 27.20 -7.64
CA ALA A 411 -33.43 26.28 -8.12
C ALA A 411 -34.71 26.37 -7.27
N PRO A 412 -35.90 26.56 -7.86
CA PRO A 412 -37.16 26.76 -7.14
C PRO A 412 -37.71 25.46 -6.54
N ASP A 413 -37.37 24.32 -7.08
CA ASP A 413 -37.86 22.99 -6.69
C ASP A 413 -36.79 21.92 -6.79
N ALA A 414 -37.09 20.74 -6.22
CA ALA A 414 -36.18 19.58 -6.20
C ALA A 414 -35.79 19.09 -7.59
N ASP A 415 -36.73 19.08 -8.52
CA ASP A 415 -36.50 18.55 -9.87
C ASP A 415 -35.55 19.47 -10.64
N THR A 416 -35.75 20.78 -10.56
CA THR A 416 -34.86 21.78 -11.14
C THR A 416 -33.48 21.73 -10.52
N ALA A 417 -33.38 21.61 -9.20
CA ALA A 417 -32.12 21.45 -8.48
C ALA A 417 -31.39 20.18 -8.91
N PHE A 418 -32.09 19.06 -9.01
CA PHE A 418 -31.49 17.80 -9.43
C PHE A 418 -31.12 17.80 -10.92
N LYS A 419 -31.85 18.54 -11.77
CA LYS A 419 -31.46 18.72 -13.17
C LYS A 419 -30.11 19.42 -13.31
N VAL A 420 -29.87 20.49 -12.54
CA VAL A 420 -28.58 21.18 -12.51
C VAL A 420 -27.46 20.22 -12.11
N LEU A 421 -27.65 19.42 -11.05
CA LEU A 421 -26.67 18.43 -10.60
C LEU A 421 -26.42 17.35 -11.66
N ARG A 422 -27.46 16.92 -12.37
CA ARG A 422 -27.34 15.95 -13.46
C ARG A 422 -26.52 16.48 -14.64
N GLU A 423 -26.67 17.76 -14.98
CA GLU A 423 -25.87 18.41 -16.03
C GLU A 423 -24.38 18.46 -15.61
N GLN A 424 -24.10 18.80 -14.37
CA GLN A 424 -22.72 18.77 -13.83
C GLN A 424 -22.11 17.37 -13.83
N PHE A 425 -22.90 16.34 -13.51
CA PHE A 425 -22.47 14.96 -13.60
C PHE A 425 -22.21 14.51 -15.04
N GLY A 426 -23.00 15.01 -16.01
CA GLY A 426 -22.76 14.77 -17.44
C GLY A 426 -21.37 15.23 -17.88
N THR A 427 -20.97 16.45 -17.51
CA THR A 427 -19.63 16.98 -17.78
C THR A 427 -18.52 16.16 -17.14
N LEU A 428 -18.73 15.69 -15.89
CA LEU A 428 -17.78 14.80 -15.21
C LEU A 428 -17.66 13.45 -15.94
N SER A 429 -18.77 12.89 -16.42
CA SER A 429 -18.79 11.64 -17.18
C SER A 429 -18.03 11.77 -18.52
N GLU A 430 -18.20 12.88 -19.24
CA GLU A 430 -17.45 13.16 -20.47
C GLU A 430 -15.93 13.25 -20.22
N ALA A 431 -15.52 13.88 -19.11
CA ALA A 431 -14.11 13.94 -18.73
C ALA A 431 -13.55 12.56 -18.40
N ARG A 432 -14.32 11.71 -17.70
CA ARG A 432 -13.98 10.31 -17.44
C ARG A 432 -13.80 9.52 -18.74
N ASP A 433 -14.79 9.60 -19.64
CA ASP A 433 -14.76 8.89 -20.92
C ASP A 433 -13.55 9.33 -21.77
N THR A 434 -13.20 10.60 -21.73
CA THR A 434 -12.00 11.14 -22.39
C THR A 434 -10.71 10.54 -21.82
N ALA A 435 -10.60 10.42 -20.48
CA ALA A 435 -9.44 9.82 -19.85
C ALA A 435 -9.29 8.34 -20.22
N GLN A 436 -10.40 7.60 -20.24
CA GLN A 436 -10.47 6.20 -20.64
C GLN A 436 -10.06 6.00 -22.10
N GLN A 437 -10.58 6.82 -23.03
CA GLN A 437 -10.23 6.77 -24.45
C GLN A 437 -8.75 7.06 -24.69
N ARG A 438 -8.17 8.04 -23.96
CA ARG A 438 -6.72 8.33 -24.04
C ARG A 438 -5.87 7.16 -23.57
N ALA A 439 -6.26 6.48 -22.50
CA ALA A 439 -5.56 5.30 -22.00
C ALA A 439 -5.65 4.13 -22.99
N SER A 440 -6.82 3.86 -23.55
CA SER A 440 -7.01 2.82 -24.58
C SER A 440 -6.21 3.11 -25.85
N ALA A 441 -6.23 4.35 -26.34
CA ALA A 441 -5.46 4.74 -27.53
C ALA A 441 -3.95 4.61 -27.31
N ALA A 442 -3.46 4.96 -26.11
CA ALA A 442 -2.04 4.81 -25.78
C ALA A 442 -1.63 3.32 -25.68
N LEU A 443 -2.49 2.46 -25.16
CA LEU A 443 -2.24 1.01 -25.12
C LEU A 443 -2.14 0.41 -26.52
N GLU A 444 -3.06 0.77 -27.41
CA GLU A 444 -3.01 0.33 -28.82
C GLU A 444 -1.77 0.88 -29.53
N ALA A 445 -1.41 2.15 -29.32
CA ALA A 445 -0.19 2.74 -29.89
C ALA A 445 1.10 2.05 -29.36
N ALA A 446 1.11 1.66 -28.10
CA ALA A 446 2.23 0.90 -27.54
C ALA A 446 2.34 -0.49 -28.20
N PHE A 447 1.23 -1.21 -28.40
CA PHE A 447 1.25 -2.48 -29.14
C PHE A 447 1.69 -2.30 -30.60
N ASP A 448 1.19 -1.24 -31.30
CA ASP A 448 1.63 -0.92 -32.66
C ASP A 448 3.16 -0.76 -32.72
N PHE A 449 3.72 -0.02 -31.76
CA PHE A 449 5.16 0.20 -31.68
C PHE A 449 5.93 -1.09 -31.36
N MET A 450 5.47 -1.87 -30.36
CA MET A 450 6.10 -3.10 -29.95
C MET A 450 6.12 -4.16 -31.06
N GLU A 451 5.02 -4.30 -31.80
CA GLU A 451 4.90 -5.21 -32.95
C GLU A 451 5.86 -4.83 -34.07
N GLN A 452 5.96 -3.51 -34.38
CA GLN A 452 6.85 -3.03 -35.45
C GLN A 452 8.35 -3.10 -35.06
N ALA A 453 8.67 -2.83 -33.79
CA ALA A 453 10.04 -2.76 -33.31
C ALA A 453 10.61 -4.13 -32.95
N PHE A 454 9.82 -4.98 -32.33
CA PHE A 454 10.28 -6.19 -31.66
C PHE A 454 9.62 -7.49 -32.15
N ALA A 455 8.50 -7.40 -32.86
CA ALA A 455 7.73 -8.58 -33.32
C ALA A 455 7.52 -9.61 -32.18
N GLU A 456 7.85 -10.89 -32.41
CA GLU A 456 7.72 -11.98 -31.42
C GLU A 456 9.02 -12.19 -30.62
N SER A 457 9.61 -11.11 -30.10
CA SER A 457 10.87 -11.15 -29.37
C SER A 457 10.67 -11.25 -27.85
N GLN A 458 11.78 -11.37 -27.13
CA GLN A 458 11.79 -11.40 -25.66
C GLN A 458 11.24 -10.11 -25.06
N GLU A 459 11.42 -8.98 -25.71
CA GLU A 459 10.92 -7.68 -25.29
C GLU A 459 9.38 -7.64 -25.30
N MET A 460 8.72 -8.26 -26.30
CA MET A 460 7.28 -8.40 -26.32
C MET A 460 6.78 -9.30 -25.16
N VAL A 461 7.48 -10.38 -24.89
CA VAL A 461 7.18 -11.26 -23.74
C VAL A 461 7.23 -10.48 -22.42
N VAL A 462 8.28 -9.68 -22.23
CA VAL A 462 8.43 -8.83 -21.04
C VAL A 462 7.30 -7.80 -20.96
N PHE A 463 6.99 -7.12 -22.07
CA PHE A 463 5.92 -6.12 -22.14
C PHE A 463 4.55 -6.70 -21.71
N VAL A 464 4.13 -7.82 -22.28
CA VAL A 464 2.84 -8.46 -21.99
C VAL A 464 2.82 -9.04 -20.56
N THR A 465 3.95 -9.60 -20.11
CA THR A 465 4.07 -10.11 -18.73
C THR A 465 3.94 -8.99 -17.71
N GLU A 466 4.61 -7.86 -17.92
CA GLU A 466 4.52 -6.71 -17.03
C GLU A 466 3.10 -6.09 -17.01
N LEU A 467 2.42 -6.01 -18.16
CA LEU A 467 1.00 -5.61 -18.21
C LEU A 467 0.10 -6.57 -17.40
N THR A 468 0.40 -7.87 -17.44
CA THR A 468 -0.36 -8.89 -16.66
C THR A 468 -0.13 -8.75 -15.16
N LEU A 469 1.10 -8.44 -14.76
CA LEU A 469 1.50 -8.29 -13.36
C LEU A 469 1.12 -6.93 -12.76
N SER A 470 0.90 -5.90 -13.59
CA SER A 470 0.46 -4.59 -13.12
C SER A 470 -1.03 -4.62 -12.74
N PRO A 471 -1.39 -4.36 -11.47
CA PRO A 471 -2.80 -4.31 -11.06
C PRO A 471 -3.59 -3.21 -11.78
N ALA A 472 -2.93 -2.09 -12.14
CA ALA A 472 -3.56 -0.98 -12.84
C ALA A 472 -3.87 -1.35 -14.30
N ALA A 473 -2.91 -1.95 -15.01
CA ALA A 473 -3.08 -2.41 -16.38
C ALA A 473 -4.11 -3.54 -16.46
N HIS A 474 -3.99 -4.54 -15.58
CA HIS A 474 -4.92 -5.67 -15.54
C HIS A 474 -6.37 -5.22 -15.32
N ALA A 475 -6.62 -4.34 -14.34
CA ALA A 475 -7.97 -3.81 -14.09
C ALA A 475 -8.49 -3.01 -15.29
N PHE A 476 -7.66 -2.14 -15.87
CA PHE A 476 -8.04 -1.35 -17.03
C PHE A 476 -8.40 -2.22 -18.24
N ILE A 477 -7.56 -3.23 -18.55
CA ILE A 477 -7.77 -4.14 -19.68
C ILE A 477 -9.01 -5.04 -19.45
N ALA A 478 -9.25 -5.47 -18.20
CA ALA A 478 -10.43 -6.27 -17.86
C ALA A 478 -11.74 -5.51 -18.08
N GLU A 479 -11.75 -4.19 -17.82
CA GLU A 479 -12.94 -3.34 -17.99
C GLU A 479 -13.14 -2.85 -19.43
N ASN A 480 -12.04 -2.51 -20.12
CA ASN A 480 -12.10 -1.84 -21.42
C ASN A 480 -11.79 -2.76 -22.61
N GLY A 481 -11.17 -3.90 -22.33
CA GLY A 481 -10.70 -4.83 -23.35
C GLY A 481 -9.41 -4.36 -24.03
N CYS A 482 -8.65 -5.29 -24.57
CA CYS A 482 -7.58 -5.09 -25.55
C CYS A 482 -7.35 -6.45 -26.23
N GLU A 483 -7.79 -6.57 -27.48
CA GLU A 483 -7.76 -7.86 -28.21
C GLU A 483 -6.33 -8.37 -28.36
N ARG A 484 -5.38 -7.49 -28.68
CA ARG A 484 -3.95 -7.82 -28.81
C ARG A 484 -3.37 -8.38 -27.51
N TYR A 485 -3.66 -7.74 -26.38
CA TYR A 485 -3.21 -8.25 -25.10
C TYR A 485 -3.70 -9.68 -24.85
N PHE A 486 -4.97 -9.96 -25.08
CA PHE A 486 -5.52 -11.30 -24.86
C PHE A 486 -4.91 -12.34 -25.81
N GLN A 487 -4.59 -11.96 -27.05
CA GLN A 487 -3.92 -12.84 -28.00
C GLN A 487 -2.52 -13.21 -27.51
N TYR A 488 -1.66 -12.23 -27.22
CA TYR A 488 -0.30 -12.47 -26.76
C TYR A 488 -0.25 -13.20 -25.41
N ASN A 489 -1.10 -12.83 -24.48
CA ASN A 489 -1.18 -13.49 -23.17
C ASN A 489 -1.60 -14.96 -23.27
N LYS A 490 -2.50 -15.30 -24.19
CA LYS A 490 -2.90 -16.68 -24.46
C LYS A 490 -1.75 -17.50 -25.04
N ASP A 491 -0.99 -16.92 -25.95
CA ASP A 491 0.17 -17.59 -26.58
C ASP A 491 1.28 -17.84 -25.56
N LEU A 492 1.57 -16.86 -24.69
CA LEU A 492 2.51 -17.04 -23.56
C LEU A 492 2.08 -18.14 -22.60
N LEU A 493 0.80 -18.22 -22.23
CA LEU A 493 0.28 -19.28 -21.38
C LEU A 493 0.39 -20.68 -22.01
N LEU A 494 0.22 -20.78 -23.33
CA LEU A 494 0.40 -22.02 -24.06
C LEU A 494 1.86 -22.47 -24.11
N ASP A 495 2.79 -21.53 -24.32
CA ASP A 495 4.22 -21.82 -24.34
C ASP A 495 4.77 -22.19 -22.95
N HIS A 496 4.32 -21.53 -21.90
CA HIS A 496 4.61 -21.94 -20.53
C HIS A 496 4.10 -23.34 -20.20
N ARG A 497 2.90 -23.70 -20.64
CA ARG A 497 2.36 -25.08 -20.49
C ARG A 497 3.17 -26.11 -21.26
N LYS A 498 3.56 -25.80 -22.50
CA LYS A 498 4.43 -26.68 -23.30
C LYS A 498 5.79 -26.87 -22.65
N ALA A 499 6.42 -25.79 -22.16
CA ALA A 499 7.70 -25.83 -21.47
C ALA A 499 7.62 -26.66 -20.17
N ALA A 500 6.58 -26.49 -19.37
CA ALA A 500 6.34 -27.27 -18.15
C ALA A 500 6.13 -28.76 -18.47
N LEU A 501 5.32 -29.10 -19.47
CA LEU A 501 5.10 -30.47 -19.92
C LEU A 501 6.39 -31.12 -20.46
N ASN A 502 7.22 -30.38 -21.18
CA ASN A 502 8.50 -30.87 -21.66
C ASN A 502 9.48 -31.15 -20.50
N GLN A 503 9.53 -30.28 -19.49
CA GLN A 503 10.33 -30.49 -18.27
C GLN A 503 9.85 -31.72 -17.47
N GLU A 504 8.54 -31.91 -17.34
CA GLU A 504 7.99 -33.11 -16.70
C GLU A 504 8.33 -34.40 -17.47
N LEU A 505 8.22 -34.36 -18.81
CA LEU A 505 8.60 -35.48 -19.67
C LEU A 505 10.11 -35.80 -19.58
N GLU A 506 10.97 -34.80 -19.58
CA GLU A 506 12.40 -35.00 -19.39
C GLU A 506 12.74 -35.54 -17.99
N ALA A 507 12.04 -35.07 -16.95
CA ALA A 507 12.22 -35.57 -15.59
C ALA A 507 11.76 -37.04 -15.45
N GLU A 508 10.68 -37.44 -16.12
CA GLU A 508 10.24 -38.83 -16.18
C GLU A 508 11.19 -39.71 -17.01
N GLN A 509 11.68 -39.24 -18.15
CA GLN A 509 12.66 -39.94 -18.96
C GLN A 509 13.97 -40.19 -18.19
N ARG A 510 14.43 -39.20 -17.41
CA ARG A 510 15.59 -39.38 -16.50
C ARG A 510 15.30 -40.38 -15.38
N ARG A 511 14.08 -40.42 -14.85
CA ARG A 511 13.66 -41.40 -13.80
C ARG A 511 13.60 -42.82 -14.34
N HIS A 512 13.30 -42.99 -15.60
CA HIS A 512 13.22 -44.31 -16.27
C HIS A 512 14.47 -44.71 -17.02
N GLY A 513 15.57 -43.96 -16.90
CA GLY A 513 16.88 -44.31 -17.50
C GLY A 513 16.89 -44.32 -19.04
N MET A 514 16.05 -43.51 -19.68
CA MET A 514 15.94 -43.36 -21.15
C MET A 514 16.75 -42.19 -21.68
N LEU A 515 17.50 -41.47 -20.81
CA LEU A 515 18.49 -40.45 -21.14
C LEU A 515 19.70 -40.60 -20.23
#